data_be922722d49970e133badc858eb932aa
#
_entry.id   be922722d49970e133badc858eb932aa
#
_cell.length_a   1.000
_cell.length_b   1.000
_cell.length_c   1.000
_cell.angle_alpha   90.00
_cell.angle_beta   90.00
_cell.angle_gamma   90.00
#
_symmetry.space_group_name_H-M   'P 1'
#
loop_
_entity.id
_entity.type
_entity.pdbx_description
1 polymer ?
#
loop_
_entity_poly.entity_id
_entity_poly.type
_entity_poly.pdbx_seq_one_letter_code
_entity_poly.pdbx_strand_id
1 'polypeptide(L)'
;MSVSQHTANKDGVLPVRQADTDPPNALMAIRIFMWRTWQHTKHNGFGLVMDAVLSPVLLLLIFSYLFGGAMAGSTGAYIQFLLPGILILTVVPMTVYSGTTICSDITKGVYNRFRTLPFWQPASVLGSILTDGLRYTVGVIVALGTGLALGFRPEGSVIQIVLAIAFILFFAFSVSWIFALIGVVAKRPETVSGSSMIAIYPLLFASNILVDSSTMPKWTGILIDLNPISMAAATVRGLMNGTATMPVIMTGIGVSVLFIAIFTPLTLYLYQTKNER
;
A
#
# COMPACT_ATOMS: atom_id res chain seq x y z
N MET A 1 -15.19 42.07 41.99
CA MET A 1 -16.06 42.56 40.93
C MET A 1 -15.25 43.51 40.08
N SER A 2 -14.69 43.05 38.98
CA SER A 2 -13.90 43.85 38.01
C SER A 2 -14.57 43.63 36.63
N VAL A 3 -15.29 44.65 36.22
CA VAL A 3 -15.99 44.70 34.91
C VAL A 3 -14.95 44.99 33.83
N SER A 4 -14.66 44.02 33.01
CA SER A 4 -13.84 44.19 31.83
C SER A 4 -14.62 44.97 30.78
N GLN A 5 -14.13 46.19 30.48
CA GLN A 5 -14.68 47.07 29.45
C GLN A 5 -14.43 46.49 28.06
N HIS A 6 -15.47 46.16 27.36
CA HIS A 6 -15.50 45.86 25.94
C HIS A 6 -15.34 47.17 25.16
N THR A 7 -14.14 47.50 24.70
CA THR A 7 -13.92 48.56 23.70
C THR A 7 -14.16 47.97 22.32
N ALA A 8 -15.35 48.24 21.76
CA ALA A 8 -15.61 48.01 20.34
C ALA A 8 -14.78 48.99 19.49
N ASN A 9 -13.99 48.45 18.54
CA ASN A 9 -13.26 49.26 17.56
C ASN A 9 -14.25 49.90 16.59
N LYS A 10 -14.02 51.16 16.19
CA LYS A 10 -14.91 51.99 15.40
C LYS A 10 -15.28 51.47 13.99
N ASP A 11 -14.64 50.40 13.53
CA ASP A 11 -14.82 49.86 12.16
C ASP A 11 -15.73 48.61 12.12
N GLY A 12 -16.41 48.24 13.21
CA GLY A 12 -17.39 47.14 13.21
C GLY A 12 -16.84 45.74 12.90
N VAL A 13 -15.52 45.63 12.78
CA VAL A 13 -14.84 44.35 12.53
C VAL A 13 -14.64 43.65 13.88
N LEU A 14 -15.39 42.57 14.09
CA LEU A 14 -15.14 41.71 15.25
C LEU A 14 -13.69 41.23 15.23
N PRO A 15 -12.95 41.36 16.34
CA PRO A 15 -11.60 40.81 16.39
C PRO A 15 -11.65 39.34 16.05
N VAL A 16 -11.04 38.94 14.96
CA VAL A 16 -10.80 37.53 14.64
C VAL A 16 -9.95 37.01 15.81
N ARG A 17 -10.56 36.24 16.68
CA ARG A 17 -9.90 35.54 17.77
C ARG A 17 -8.83 34.67 17.13
N GLN A 18 -7.58 35.16 17.05
CA GLN A 18 -6.46 34.31 16.76
C GLN A 18 -6.46 33.24 17.85
N ALA A 19 -6.94 32.05 17.49
CA ALA A 19 -6.76 30.91 18.34
C ALA A 19 -5.25 30.72 18.42
N ASP A 20 -4.68 30.97 19.59
CA ASP A 20 -3.32 30.62 19.98
C ASP A 20 -3.28 29.07 20.09
N THR A 21 -3.33 28.44 18.92
CA THR A 21 -3.17 26.99 18.83
C THR A 21 -1.75 26.75 18.39
N ASP A 22 -0.96 26.20 19.28
CA ASP A 22 0.35 25.65 18.93
C ASP A 22 0.23 24.79 17.68
N PRO A 23 1.19 24.84 16.76
CA PRO A 23 1.14 24.02 15.55
C PRO A 23 0.99 22.55 15.94
N PRO A 24 0.07 21.80 15.29
CA PRO A 24 -0.20 20.43 15.68
C PRO A 24 1.08 19.59 15.56
N ASN A 25 1.37 18.81 16.59
CA ASN A 25 2.48 17.86 16.60
C ASN A 25 2.39 16.95 15.35
N ALA A 26 3.55 16.51 14.83
CA ALA A 26 3.62 15.67 13.62
C ALA A 26 2.66 14.45 13.67
N LEU A 27 2.54 13.79 14.82
CA LEU A 27 1.61 12.67 15.02
C LEU A 27 0.14 13.09 14.90
N MET A 28 -0.22 14.25 15.45
CA MET A 28 -1.58 14.79 15.34
C MET A 28 -1.91 15.15 13.89
N ALA A 29 -0.97 15.74 13.17
CA ALA A 29 -1.12 16.04 11.75
C ALA A 29 -1.33 14.76 10.93
N ILE A 30 -0.52 13.72 11.11
CA ILE A 30 -0.67 12.42 10.45
C ILE A 30 -2.07 11.83 10.73
N ARG A 31 -2.55 11.84 11.98
CA ARG A 31 -3.87 11.33 12.38
C ARG A 31 -5.01 12.10 11.68
N ILE A 32 -4.90 13.41 11.56
CA ILE A 32 -5.89 14.25 10.85
C ILE A 32 -5.94 13.86 9.37
N PHE A 33 -4.78 13.70 8.72
CA PHE A 33 -4.72 13.30 7.32
C PHE A 33 -5.22 11.87 7.11
N MET A 34 -4.91 10.93 8.00
CA MET A 34 -5.47 9.58 7.97
C MET A 34 -7.00 9.62 8.04
N TRP A 35 -7.56 10.38 8.97
CA TRP A 35 -9.02 10.52 9.10
C TRP A 35 -9.65 11.11 7.83
N ARG A 36 -9.06 12.15 7.26
CA ARG A 36 -9.51 12.77 6.00
C ARG A 36 -9.52 11.75 4.85
N THR A 37 -8.41 11.06 4.65
CA THR A 37 -8.27 10.07 3.57
C THR A 37 -9.23 8.90 3.78
N TRP A 38 -9.43 8.46 5.03
CA TRP A 38 -10.41 7.43 5.37
C TRP A 38 -11.83 7.84 5.03
N GLN A 39 -12.24 9.06 5.34
CA GLN A 39 -13.56 9.57 4.97
C GLN A 39 -13.75 9.59 3.45
N HIS A 40 -12.72 10.01 2.71
CA HIS A 40 -12.75 9.97 1.25
C HIS A 40 -12.88 8.54 0.71
N THR A 41 -12.18 7.60 1.30
CA THR A 41 -12.25 6.17 0.96
C THR A 41 -13.63 5.58 1.23
N LYS A 42 -14.27 5.93 2.35
CA LYS A 42 -15.65 5.49 2.67
C LYS A 42 -16.67 5.93 1.64
N HIS A 43 -16.56 7.15 1.11
CA HIS A 43 -17.48 7.65 0.08
C HIS A 43 -17.30 6.90 -1.26
N ASN A 44 -16.13 6.32 -1.50
CA ASN A 44 -15.86 5.45 -2.64
C ASN A 44 -15.88 3.97 -2.25
N GLY A 45 -16.84 3.57 -1.41
CA GLY A 45 -16.92 2.21 -0.85
C GLY A 45 -17.04 1.11 -1.90
N PHE A 46 -17.68 1.39 -3.06
CA PHE A 46 -17.77 0.44 -4.18
C PHE A 46 -16.38 0.04 -4.70
N GLY A 47 -15.48 1.01 -4.92
CA GLY A 47 -14.12 0.72 -5.36
C GLY A 47 -13.35 -0.12 -4.34
N LEU A 48 -13.52 0.17 -3.05
CA LEU A 48 -12.89 -0.61 -1.98
C LEU A 48 -13.39 -2.06 -1.97
N VAL A 49 -14.70 -2.29 -2.13
CA VAL A 49 -15.26 -3.64 -2.19
C VAL A 49 -14.76 -4.39 -3.43
N MET A 50 -14.72 -3.74 -4.59
CA MET A 50 -14.22 -4.36 -5.82
C MET A 50 -12.76 -4.79 -5.69
N ASP A 51 -11.90 -3.92 -5.20
CA ASP A 51 -10.46 -4.17 -5.15
C ASP A 51 -10.03 -5.02 -3.96
N ALA A 52 -10.57 -4.75 -2.77
CA ALA A 52 -10.14 -5.42 -1.55
C ALA A 52 -10.92 -6.71 -1.25
N VAL A 53 -12.10 -6.91 -1.84
CA VAL A 53 -12.93 -8.10 -1.58
C VAL A 53 -13.11 -8.92 -2.84
N LEU A 54 -13.70 -8.35 -3.88
CA LEU A 54 -14.09 -9.13 -5.06
C LEU A 54 -12.91 -9.61 -5.88
N SER A 55 -11.92 -8.75 -6.10
CA SER A 55 -10.72 -9.07 -6.90
C SER A 55 -9.93 -10.27 -6.33
N PRO A 56 -9.51 -10.29 -5.05
CA PRO A 56 -8.76 -11.43 -4.51
C PRO A 56 -9.59 -12.73 -4.47
N VAL A 57 -10.89 -12.62 -4.18
CA VAL A 57 -11.80 -13.80 -4.18
C VAL A 57 -11.88 -14.39 -5.57
N LEU A 58 -12.15 -13.57 -6.59
CA LEU A 58 -12.24 -14.04 -7.98
C LEU A 58 -10.90 -14.61 -8.48
N LEU A 59 -9.79 -13.94 -8.20
CA LEU A 59 -8.47 -14.43 -8.58
C LEU A 59 -8.21 -15.81 -7.96
N LEU A 60 -8.47 -15.95 -6.66
CA LEU A 60 -8.25 -17.21 -5.98
C LEU A 60 -9.14 -18.33 -6.54
N LEU A 61 -10.43 -18.07 -6.77
CA LEU A 61 -11.35 -19.03 -7.34
C LEU A 61 -10.93 -19.42 -8.77
N ILE A 62 -10.69 -18.43 -9.64
CA ILE A 62 -10.32 -18.67 -11.02
C ILE A 62 -9.05 -19.50 -11.11
N PHE A 63 -7.98 -19.05 -10.45
CA PHE A 63 -6.71 -19.78 -10.53
C PHE A 63 -6.76 -21.15 -9.88
N SER A 64 -7.44 -21.31 -8.74
CA SER A 64 -7.53 -22.61 -8.07
C SER A 64 -8.33 -23.63 -8.87
N TYR A 65 -9.49 -23.25 -9.42
CA TYR A 65 -10.34 -24.20 -10.13
C TYR A 65 -9.93 -24.44 -11.59
N LEU A 66 -9.46 -23.39 -12.30
CA LEU A 66 -9.04 -23.56 -13.70
C LEU A 66 -7.65 -24.20 -13.82
N PHE A 67 -6.72 -23.85 -12.94
CA PHE A 67 -5.33 -24.28 -13.07
C PHE A 67 -4.91 -25.31 -12.03
N GLY A 68 -5.67 -25.52 -10.94
CA GLY A 68 -5.28 -26.41 -9.85
C GLY A 68 -5.01 -27.85 -10.29
N GLY A 69 -5.86 -28.41 -11.17
CA GLY A 69 -5.65 -29.73 -11.71
C GLY A 69 -4.43 -29.87 -12.61
N ALA A 70 -4.21 -28.86 -13.47
CA ALA A 70 -3.10 -28.87 -14.44
C ALA A 70 -1.73 -28.59 -13.78
N MET A 71 -1.69 -27.74 -12.74
CA MET A 71 -0.45 -27.27 -12.13
C MET A 71 0.04 -28.14 -10.97
N ALA A 72 -0.87 -28.73 -10.19
CA ALA A 72 -0.52 -29.49 -8.99
C ALA A 72 -1.30 -30.80 -8.84
N GLY A 73 -1.97 -31.26 -9.88
CA GLY A 73 -2.75 -32.49 -9.86
C GLY A 73 -4.06 -32.41 -9.07
N SER A 74 -4.22 -31.40 -8.20
CA SER A 74 -5.46 -31.15 -7.46
C SER A 74 -5.61 -29.69 -7.08
N THR A 75 -6.86 -29.22 -6.95
CA THR A 75 -7.17 -27.86 -6.49
C THR A 75 -6.60 -27.60 -5.09
N GLY A 76 -6.70 -28.59 -4.18
CA GLY A 76 -6.22 -28.44 -2.80
C GLY A 76 -4.70 -28.29 -2.70
N ALA A 77 -3.93 -29.05 -3.48
CA ALA A 77 -2.47 -28.94 -3.50
C ALA A 77 -2.04 -27.58 -4.10
N TYR A 78 -2.72 -27.13 -5.14
CA TYR A 78 -2.39 -25.85 -5.77
C TYR A 78 -2.68 -24.65 -4.86
N ILE A 79 -3.77 -24.67 -4.07
CA ILE A 79 -4.09 -23.59 -3.13
C ILE A 79 -2.97 -23.41 -2.08
N GLN A 80 -2.32 -24.47 -1.64
CA GLN A 80 -1.21 -24.39 -0.67
C GLN A 80 -0.02 -23.59 -1.25
N PHE A 81 0.22 -23.74 -2.54
CA PHE A 81 1.26 -22.98 -3.25
C PHE A 81 0.79 -21.56 -3.59
N LEU A 82 -0.43 -21.43 -4.07
CA LEU A 82 -0.98 -20.22 -4.71
C LEU A 82 -1.30 -19.11 -3.71
N LEU A 83 -1.92 -19.42 -2.57
CA LEU A 83 -2.47 -18.43 -1.65
C LEU A 83 -1.44 -17.42 -1.15
N PRO A 84 -0.24 -17.81 -0.70
CA PRO A 84 0.79 -16.85 -0.28
C PRO A 84 1.16 -15.85 -1.38
N GLY A 85 1.18 -16.30 -2.63
CA GLY A 85 1.40 -15.46 -3.81
C GLY A 85 0.23 -14.52 -4.11
N ILE A 86 -1.01 -15.01 -4.02
CA ILE A 86 -2.23 -14.20 -4.21
C ILE A 86 -2.32 -13.06 -3.20
N LEU A 87 -1.86 -13.23 -1.98
CA LEU A 87 -1.82 -12.15 -1.00
C LEU A 87 -0.97 -10.98 -1.51
N ILE A 88 0.19 -11.25 -2.09
CA ILE A 88 1.06 -10.23 -2.72
C ILE A 88 0.40 -9.67 -3.99
N LEU A 89 -0.16 -10.53 -4.85
CA LEU A 89 -0.86 -10.14 -6.08
C LEU A 89 -2.06 -9.22 -5.79
N THR A 90 -2.72 -9.40 -4.66
CA THR A 90 -3.83 -8.55 -4.19
C THR A 90 -3.35 -7.17 -3.75
N VAL A 91 -2.28 -7.12 -2.96
CA VAL A 91 -1.88 -5.89 -2.28
C VAL A 91 -1.05 -4.97 -3.18
N VAL A 92 -0.18 -5.52 -4.03
CA VAL A 92 0.71 -4.71 -4.88
C VAL A 92 -0.03 -3.75 -5.82
N PRO A 93 -1.08 -4.13 -6.57
CA PRO A 93 -1.85 -3.18 -7.37
C PRO A 93 -2.56 -2.10 -6.54
N MET A 94 -2.97 -2.43 -5.30
CA MET A 94 -3.61 -1.46 -4.41
C MET A 94 -2.66 -0.33 -3.99
N THR A 95 -1.34 -0.55 -4.00
CA THR A 95 -0.37 0.49 -3.64
C THR A 95 -0.36 1.68 -4.60
N VAL A 96 -0.87 1.52 -5.83
CA VAL A 96 -1.03 2.59 -6.82
C VAL A 96 -1.97 3.69 -6.33
N TYR A 97 -2.93 3.35 -5.47
CA TYR A 97 -3.87 4.34 -4.93
C TYR A 97 -3.18 5.44 -4.14
N SER A 98 -2.10 5.16 -3.43
CA SER A 98 -1.30 6.18 -2.74
C SER A 98 -0.80 7.25 -3.71
N GLY A 99 -0.29 6.85 -4.87
CA GLY A 99 0.16 7.76 -5.91
C GLY A 99 -0.98 8.55 -6.55
N THR A 100 -2.11 7.90 -6.88
CA THR A 100 -3.26 8.58 -7.49
C THR A 100 -3.89 9.59 -6.53
N THR A 101 -3.97 9.28 -5.24
CA THR A 101 -4.48 10.19 -4.20
C THR A 101 -3.59 11.43 -4.08
N ILE A 102 -2.27 11.24 -3.98
CA ILE A 102 -1.31 12.35 -3.90
C ILE A 102 -1.38 13.22 -5.16
N CYS A 103 -1.42 12.63 -6.35
CA CYS A 103 -1.55 13.36 -7.60
C CYS A 103 -2.87 14.15 -7.65
N SER A 104 -3.99 13.56 -7.21
CA SER A 104 -5.29 14.21 -7.13
C SER A 104 -5.29 15.41 -6.17
N ASP A 105 -4.67 15.28 -5.00
CA ASP A 105 -4.55 16.37 -4.03
C ASP A 105 -3.71 17.54 -4.57
N ILE A 106 -2.66 17.24 -5.32
CA ILE A 106 -1.82 18.25 -5.98
C ILE A 106 -2.60 18.94 -7.09
N THR A 107 -3.24 18.20 -7.98
CA THR A 107 -3.93 18.77 -9.16
C THR A 107 -5.19 19.54 -8.80
N LYS A 108 -5.87 19.18 -7.72
CA LYS A 108 -7.03 19.92 -7.18
C LYS A 108 -6.65 21.15 -6.35
N GLY A 109 -5.38 21.46 -6.22
CA GLY A 109 -4.90 22.62 -5.46
C GLY A 109 -5.05 22.48 -3.94
N VAL A 110 -5.42 21.30 -3.44
CA VAL A 110 -5.52 21.03 -1.99
C VAL A 110 -4.14 21.12 -1.34
N TYR A 111 -3.11 20.72 -2.07
CA TYR A 111 -1.70 20.85 -1.68
C TYR A 111 -1.33 22.31 -1.35
N ASN A 112 -1.75 23.29 -2.18
CA ASN A 112 -1.43 24.71 -1.96
C ASN A 112 -2.04 25.25 -0.66
N ARG A 113 -3.23 24.76 -0.28
CA ARG A 113 -3.85 25.11 1.00
C ARG A 113 -3.10 24.51 2.19
N PHE A 114 -2.51 23.33 2.01
CA PHE A 114 -1.73 22.69 3.09
C PHE A 114 -0.43 23.43 3.36
N ARG A 115 0.19 24.05 2.36
CA ARG A 115 1.43 24.82 2.53
C ARG A 115 1.26 26.09 3.37
N THR A 116 0.06 26.67 3.38
CA THR A 116 -0.23 27.89 4.18
C THR A 116 -0.50 27.57 5.66
N LEU A 117 -0.63 26.32 6.01
CA LEU A 117 -0.89 25.90 7.38
C LEU A 117 0.40 25.53 8.12
N PRO A 118 0.55 25.91 9.40
CA PRO A 118 1.74 25.62 10.19
C PRO A 118 1.74 24.18 10.70
N PHE A 119 1.97 23.20 9.81
CA PHE A 119 2.16 21.82 10.21
C PHE A 119 3.29 21.15 9.40
N TRP A 120 3.73 19.99 9.87
CA TRP A 120 4.77 19.20 9.21
C TRP A 120 4.25 18.65 7.86
N GLN A 121 4.70 19.22 6.74
CA GLN A 121 4.18 18.96 5.40
C GLN A 121 4.22 17.47 4.96
N PRO A 122 5.28 16.69 5.28
CA PRO A 122 5.28 15.25 4.98
C PRO A 122 4.12 14.44 5.60
N ALA A 123 3.42 15.00 6.61
CA ALA A 123 2.29 14.33 7.25
C ALA A 123 1.14 14.02 6.28
N SER A 124 0.96 14.82 5.24
CA SER A 124 -0.08 14.59 4.22
C SER A 124 0.21 13.33 3.39
N VAL A 125 1.45 13.14 2.96
CA VAL A 125 1.89 11.97 2.20
C VAL A 125 1.86 10.72 3.07
N LEU A 126 2.46 10.80 4.28
CA LEU A 126 2.46 9.69 5.24
C LEU A 126 1.03 9.28 5.64
N GLY A 127 0.17 10.26 5.92
CA GLY A 127 -1.23 10.00 6.29
C GLY A 127 -2.00 9.26 5.19
N SER A 128 -1.78 9.61 3.92
CA SER A 128 -2.39 8.91 2.79
C SER A 128 -1.91 7.46 2.69
N ILE A 129 -0.60 7.22 2.71
CA ILE A 129 -0.01 5.88 2.61
C ILE A 129 -0.44 5.00 3.80
N LEU A 130 -0.45 5.54 5.02
CA LEU A 130 -0.89 4.79 6.20
C LEU A 130 -2.39 4.45 6.16
N THR A 131 -3.22 5.32 5.58
CA THR A 131 -4.65 5.02 5.39
C THR A 131 -4.86 3.90 4.39
N ASP A 132 -4.06 3.84 3.32
CA ASP A 132 -4.11 2.73 2.37
C ASP A 132 -3.71 1.39 3.03
N GLY A 133 -2.90 1.42 4.08
CA GLY A 133 -2.60 0.25 4.92
C GLY A 133 -3.85 -0.45 5.47
N LEU A 134 -4.91 0.29 5.80
CA LEU A 134 -6.20 -0.30 6.19
C LEU A 134 -6.85 -1.05 5.04
N ARG A 135 -6.75 -0.52 3.82
CA ARG A 135 -7.26 -1.19 2.61
C ARG A 135 -6.49 -2.48 2.34
N TYR A 136 -5.16 -2.46 2.46
CA TYR A 136 -4.32 -3.65 2.32
C TYR A 136 -4.68 -4.71 3.35
N THR A 137 -4.89 -4.30 4.60
CA THR A 137 -5.30 -5.20 5.69
C THR A 137 -6.63 -5.89 5.37
N VAL A 138 -7.63 -5.17 4.88
CA VAL A 138 -8.91 -5.75 4.46
C VAL A 138 -8.70 -6.76 3.34
N GLY A 139 -7.94 -6.39 2.30
CA GLY A 139 -7.64 -7.30 1.17
C GLY A 139 -6.94 -8.58 1.61
N VAL A 140 -5.95 -8.48 2.49
CA VAL A 140 -5.22 -9.64 3.04
C VAL A 140 -6.14 -10.53 3.87
N ILE A 141 -6.97 -9.96 4.75
CA ILE A 141 -7.91 -10.72 5.59
C ILE A 141 -8.93 -11.47 4.72
N VAL A 142 -9.49 -10.79 3.71
CA VAL A 142 -10.47 -11.41 2.79
C VAL A 142 -9.83 -12.51 1.98
N ALA A 143 -8.65 -12.27 1.38
CA ALA A 143 -7.96 -13.28 0.59
C ALA A 143 -7.55 -14.49 1.44
N LEU A 144 -7.03 -14.25 2.65
CA LEU A 144 -6.67 -15.32 3.58
C LEU A 144 -7.89 -16.10 4.05
N GLY A 145 -8.98 -15.41 4.42
CA GLY A 145 -10.24 -16.03 4.82
C GLY A 145 -10.84 -16.90 3.72
N THR A 146 -10.82 -16.40 2.47
CA THR A 146 -11.26 -17.16 1.29
C THR A 146 -10.38 -18.39 1.07
N GLY A 147 -9.05 -18.24 1.18
CA GLY A 147 -8.12 -19.35 1.03
C GLY A 147 -8.34 -20.44 2.10
N LEU A 148 -8.55 -20.06 3.35
CA LEU A 148 -8.90 -20.99 4.44
C LEU A 148 -10.22 -21.72 4.17
N ALA A 149 -11.23 -21.02 3.65
CA ALA A 149 -12.51 -21.61 3.27
C ALA A 149 -12.37 -22.61 2.10
N LEU A 150 -11.47 -22.35 1.17
CA LEU A 150 -11.16 -23.22 0.03
C LEU A 150 -10.23 -24.40 0.38
N GLY A 151 -9.78 -24.48 1.62
CA GLY A 151 -8.99 -25.64 2.09
C GLY A 151 -7.50 -25.36 2.29
N PHE A 152 -7.06 -24.10 2.22
CA PHE A 152 -5.69 -23.77 2.63
C PHE A 152 -5.47 -24.15 4.10
N ARG A 153 -4.36 -24.80 4.38
CA ARG A 153 -3.96 -25.15 5.75
C ARG A 153 -2.51 -24.71 5.95
N PRO A 154 -2.30 -23.60 6.65
CA PRO A 154 -0.95 -23.13 6.96
C PRO A 154 -0.25 -24.15 7.87
N GLU A 155 0.97 -24.55 7.51
CA GLU A 155 1.81 -25.44 8.31
C GLU A 155 2.69 -24.66 9.29
N GLY A 156 2.83 -23.35 9.05
CA GLY A 156 3.54 -22.42 9.92
C GLY A 156 2.83 -22.20 11.26
N SER A 157 3.60 -21.85 12.28
CA SER A 157 3.05 -21.46 13.58
C SER A 157 2.21 -20.17 13.47
N VAL A 158 1.32 -19.94 14.43
CA VAL A 158 0.51 -18.70 14.48
C VAL A 158 1.40 -17.45 14.42
N ILE A 159 2.55 -17.47 15.07
CA ILE A 159 3.52 -16.38 15.04
C ILE A 159 4.04 -16.14 13.62
N GLN A 160 4.36 -17.21 12.89
CA GLN A 160 4.83 -17.11 11.51
C GLN A 160 3.75 -16.55 10.57
N ILE A 161 2.49 -16.92 10.77
CA ILE A 161 1.36 -16.37 10.01
C ILE A 161 1.21 -14.88 10.29
N VAL A 162 1.26 -14.46 11.55
CA VAL A 162 1.21 -13.03 11.93
C VAL A 162 2.39 -12.27 11.33
N LEU A 163 3.60 -12.84 11.36
CA LEU A 163 4.79 -12.25 10.73
C LEU A 163 4.63 -12.17 9.20
N ALA A 164 4.01 -13.15 8.55
CA ALA A 164 3.72 -13.10 7.12
C ALA A 164 2.79 -11.93 6.78
N ILE A 165 1.70 -11.75 7.55
CA ILE A 165 0.77 -10.63 7.37
C ILE A 165 1.47 -9.30 7.61
N ALA A 166 2.23 -9.18 8.69
CA ALA A 166 3.00 -7.98 9.00
C ALA A 166 4.02 -7.65 7.89
N PHE A 167 4.69 -8.66 7.36
CA PHE A 167 5.61 -8.50 6.24
C PHE A 167 4.90 -8.05 4.96
N ILE A 168 3.72 -8.61 4.62
CA ILE A 168 2.93 -8.17 3.46
C ILE A 168 2.59 -6.68 3.57
N LEU A 169 2.12 -6.23 4.74
CA LEU A 169 1.78 -4.82 4.97
C LEU A 169 3.02 -3.92 4.91
N PHE A 170 4.15 -4.37 5.43
CA PHE A 170 5.42 -3.67 5.37
C PHE A 170 5.94 -3.56 3.92
N PHE A 171 5.88 -4.64 3.15
CA PHE A 171 6.24 -4.65 1.72
C PHE A 171 5.32 -3.71 0.92
N ALA A 172 4.01 -3.78 1.14
CA ALA A 172 3.06 -2.87 0.50
C ALA A 172 3.34 -1.40 0.83
N PHE A 173 3.63 -1.10 2.09
CA PHE A 173 4.03 0.24 2.52
C PHE A 173 5.30 0.69 1.79
N SER A 174 6.29 -0.19 1.61
CA SER A 174 7.52 0.13 0.89
C SER A 174 7.28 0.42 -0.59
N VAL A 175 6.45 -0.39 -1.25
CA VAL A 175 6.07 -0.23 -2.67
C VAL A 175 5.22 1.04 -2.88
N SER A 176 4.39 1.41 -1.90
CA SER A 176 3.57 2.63 -1.97
C SER A 176 4.39 3.91 -2.16
N TRP A 177 5.63 3.96 -1.67
CA TRP A 177 6.53 5.09 -1.87
C TRP A 177 6.96 5.26 -3.33
N ILE A 178 7.09 4.16 -4.08
CA ILE A 178 7.38 4.20 -5.53
C ILE A 178 6.24 4.91 -6.25
N PHE A 179 5.00 4.52 -5.94
CA PHE A 179 3.83 5.12 -6.59
C PHE A 179 3.51 6.52 -6.07
N ALA A 180 3.81 6.81 -4.80
CA ALA A 180 3.78 8.16 -4.26
C ALA A 180 4.72 9.09 -5.04
N LEU A 181 5.94 8.65 -5.37
CA LEU A 181 6.87 9.39 -6.21
C LEU A 181 6.28 9.68 -7.60
N ILE A 182 5.72 8.65 -8.26
CA ILE A 182 5.05 8.82 -9.55
C ILE A 182 3.89 9.82 -9.43
N GLY A 183 3.11 9.73 -8.33
CA GLY A 183 2.01 10.66 -8.04
C GLY A 183 2.44 12.11 -7.86
N VAL A 184 3.60 12.34 -7.26
CA VAL A 184 4.17 13.70 -7.14
C VAL A 184 4.60 14.25 -8.51
N VAL A 185 5.18 13.43 -9.38
CA VAL A 185 5.71 13.86 -10.69
C VAL A 185 4.60 14.00 -11.73
N ALA A 186 3.60 13.15 -11.71
CA ALA A 186 2.52 13.10 -12.69
C ALA A 186 1.65 14.36 -12.69
N LYS A 187 1.06 14.65 -13.85
CA LYS A 187 0.16 15.80 -14.05
C LYS A 187 -1.32 15.44 -13.88
N ARG A 188 -1.67 14.15 -13.98
CA ARG A 188 -3.05 13.65 -13.89
C ARG A 188 -3.07 12.32 -13.16
N PRO A 189 -4.09 12.04 -12.31
CA PRO A 189 -4.22 10.77 -11.60
C PRO A 189 -4.32 9.56 -12.54
N GLU A 190 -4.94 9.73 -13.72
CA GLU A 190 -5.08 8.67 -14.73
C GLU A 190 -3.72 8.25 -15.30
N THR A 191 -2.79 9.20 -15.43
CA THR A 191 -1.42 8.91 -15.86
C THR A 191 -0.69 8.06 -14.80
N VAL A 192 -0.91 8.34 -13.52
CA VAL A 192 -0.35 7.53 -12.43
C VAL A 192 -0.83 6.09 -12.54
N SER A 193 -2.16 5.89 -12.62
CA SER A 193 -2.74 4.55 -12.72
C SER A 193 -2.23 3.81 -13.96
N GLY A 194 -2.30 4.43 -15.14
CA GLY A 194 -1.89 3.79 -16.40
C GLY A 194 -0.41 3.42 -16.42
N SER A 195 0.49 4.36 -16.07
CA SER A 195 1.94 4.08 -16.05
C SER A 195 2.33 3.05 -15.00
N SER A 196 1.67 3.09 -13.83
CA SER A 196 1.92 2.13 -12.76
C SER A 196 1.53 0.71 -13.15
N MET A 197 0.38 0.53 -13.83
CA MET A 197 -0.06 -0.79 -14.29
C MET A 197 0.87 -1.38 -15.34
N ILE A 198 1.38 -0.55 -16.28
CA ILE A 198 2.38 -0.97 -17.27
C ILE A 198 3.66 -1.49 -16.58
N ALA A 199 4.06 -0.92 -15.46
CA ALA A 199 5.22 -1.37 -14.71
C ALA A 199 4.93 -2.60 -13.83
N ILE A 200 3.77 -2.64 -13.16
CA ILE A 200 3.42 -3.69 -12.21
C ILE A 200 3.13 -5.03 -12.90
N TYR A 201 2.32 -5.03 -13.96
CA TYR A 201 1.87 -6.30 -14.54
C TYR A 201 3.01 -7.19 -15.07
N PRO A 202 4.01 -6.67 -15.80
CA PRO A 202 5.16 -7.49 -16.16
C PRO A 202 5.89 -8.09 -14.96
N LEU A 203 6.05 -7.31 -13.87
CA LEU A 203 6.69 -7.80 -12.65
C LEU A 203 5.84 -8.86 -11.94
N LEU A 204 4.52 -8.72 -11.91
CA LEU A 204 3.61 -9.71 -11.33
C LEU A 204 3.61 -11.02 -12.11
N PHE A 205 3.52 -10.94 -13.44
CA PHE A 205 3.49 -12.13 -14.29
C PHE A 205 4.86 -12.79 -14.44
N ALA A 206 5.95 -12.02 -14.40
CA ALA A 206 7.31 -12.54 -14.38
C ALA A 206 7.79 -12.87 -12.94
N SER A 207 6.88 -13.34 -12.09
CA SER A 207 7.18 -13.73 -10.71
C SER A 207 6.84 -15.20 -10.46
N ASN A 208 7.29 -15.74 -9.34
CA ASN A 208 6.98 -17.09 -8.88
C ASN A 208 5.64 -17.19 -8.13
N ILE A 209 4.72 -16.25 -8.33
CA ILE A 209 3.42 -16.24 -7.67
C ILE A 209 2.53 -17.38 -8.16
N LEU A 210 2.37 -17.48 -9.49
CA LEU A 210 1.42 -18.38 -10.14
C LEU A 210 2.01 -19.73 -10.50
N VAL A 211 3.31 -19.76 -10.80
CA VAL A 211 4.01 -20.95 -11.28
C VAL A 211 5.33 -21.11 -10.51
N ASP A 212 5.66 -22.34 -10.16
CA ASP A 212 6.92 -22.63 -9.48
C ASP A 212 8.11 -22.40 -10.43
N SER A 213 9.12 -21.66 -9.95
CA SER A 213 10.34 -21.37 -10.71
C SER A 213 11.10 -22.63 -11.15
N SER A 214 10.96 -23.75 -10.42
CA SER A 214 11.59 -25.02 -10.75
C SER A 214 11.10 -25.64 -12.07
N THR A 215 9.90 -25.26 -12.52
CA THR A 215 9.31 -25.74 -13.79
C THR A 215 9.63 -24.87 -14.98
N MET A 216 10.32 -23.75 -14.76
CA MET A 216 10.63 -22.75 -15.80
C MET A 216 12.02 -22.96 -16.43
N PRO A 217 12.25 -22.45 -17.66
CA PRO A 217 13.58 -22.46 -18.29
C PRO A 217 14.61 -21.71 -17.44
N LYS A 218 15.87 -22.16 -17.42
CA LYS A 218 16.93 -21.58 -16.58
C LYS A 218 17.16 -20.08 -16.76
N TRP A 219 16.97 -19.55 -17.97
CA TRP A 219 17.13 -18.12 -18.23
C TRP A 219 16.07 -17.24 -17.56
N THR A 220 14.86 -17.77 -17.34
CA THR A 220 13.81 -17.06 -16.61
C THR A 220 14.06 -17.02 -15.11
N GLY A 221 14.79 -18.02 -14.57
CA GLY A 221 15.14 -18.08 -13.15
C GLY A 221 15.83 -16.82 -12.67
N ILE A 222 16.80 -16.29 -13.43
CA ILE A 222 17.54 -15.06 -13.07
C ILE A 222 16.58 -13.86 -12.95
N LEU A 223 15.62 -13.72 -13.87
CA LEU A 223 14.66 -12.62 -13.86
C LEU A 223 13.72 -12.74 -12.65
N ILE A 224 13.31 -13.96 -12.32
CA ILE A 224 12.43 -14.25 -11.19
C ILE A 224 13.16 -14.00 -9.86
N ASP A 225 14.42 -14.43 -9.76
CA ASP A 225 15.21 -14.26 -8.54
C ASP A 225 15.54 -12.78 -8.27
N LEU A 226 15.68 -11.96 -9.30
CA LEU A 226 15.89 -10.51 -9.18
C LEU A 226 14.59 -9.73 -8.97
N ASN A 227 13.44 -10.36 -9.19
CA ASN A 227 12.14 -9.69 -9.08
C ASN A 227 11.75 -9.48 -7.61
N PRO A 228 11.57 -8.22 -7.16
CA PRO A 228 11.20 -7.92 -5.78
C PRO A 228 9.87 -8.55 -5.35
N ILE A 229 8.95 -8.75 -6.29
CA ILE A 229 7.66 -9.39 -6.03
C ILE A 229 7.85 -10.88 -5.77
N SER A 230 8.75 -11.55 -6.50
CA SER A 230 9.11 -12.95 -6.25
C SER A 230 9.76 -13.15 -4.89
N MET A 231 10.67 -12.24 -4.50
CA MET A 231 11.30 -12.28 -3.18
C MET A 231 10.27 -12.11 -2.06
N ALA A 232 9.31 -11.21 -2.23
CA ALA A 232 8.21 -11.03 -1.28
C ALA A 232 7.31 -12.27 -1.21
N ALA A 233 6.92 -12.83 -2.35
CA ALA A 233 6.09 -14.02 -2.41
C ALA A 233 6.78 -15.25 -1.78
N ALA A 234 8.08 -15.43 -2.02
CA ALA A 234 8.89 -16.49 -1.41
C ALA A 234 8.96 -16.32 0.13
N THR A 235 9.15 -15.11 0.62
CA THR A 235 9.15 -14.82 2.06
C THR A 235 7.81 -15.16 2.71
N VAL A 236 6.70 -14.71 2.11
CA VAL A 236 5.35 -15.01 2.63
C VAL A 236 5.07 -16.49 2.60
N ARG A 237 5.40 -17.16 1.49
CA ARG A 237 5.21 -18.61 1.33
C ARG A 237 6.02 -19.40 2.35
N GLY A 238 7.29 -19.05 2.55
CA GLY A 238 8.15 -19.68 3.56
C GLY A 238 7.60 -19.51 4.97
N LEU A 239 7.12 -18.33 5.34
CA LEU A 239 6.52 -18.07 6.65
C LEU A 239 5.21 -18.81 6.85
N MET A 240 4.32 -18.84 5.86
CA MET A 240 3.02 -19.51 5.98
C MET A 240 3.13 -21.03 6.01
N ASN A 241 4.13 -21.59 5.31
CA ASN A 241 4.37 -23.05 5.26
C ASN A 241 5.40 -23.53 6.31
N GLY A 242 5.91 -22.64 7.17
CA GLY A 242 6.90 -23.02 8.19
C GLY A 242 8.28 -23.36 7.65
N THR A 243 8.55 -23.10 6.36
CA THR A 243 9.82 -23.42 5.67
C THR A 243 10.73 -22.21 5.50
N ALA A 244 10.39 -21.08 6.12
CA ALA A 244 11.15 -19.85 5.99
C ALA A 244 12.59 -20.00 6.51
N THR A 245 13.55 -19.75 5.65
CA THR A 245 14.96 -19.65 6.03
C THR A 245 15.35 -18.19 6.28
N MET A 246 16.31 -17.95 7.16
CA MET A 246 16.77 -16.58 7.47
C MET A 246 17.21 -15.80 6.22
N PRO A 247 17.95 -16.37 5.27
CA PRO A 247 18.31 -15.65 4.03
C PRO A 247 17.10 -15.16 3.24
N VAL A 248 16.04 -15.97 3.09
CA VAL A 248 14.83 -15.60 2.34
C VAL A 248 14.09 -14.45 3.03
N ILE A 249 13.98 -14.49 4.36
CA ILE A 249 13.37 -13.39 5.12
C ILE A 249 14.20 -12.11 4.98
N MET A 250 15.51 -12.22 5.11
CA MET A 250 16.42 -11.07 4.99
C MET A 250 16.40 -10.43 3.59
N THR A 251 16.30 -11.22 2.53
CA THR A 251 16.16 -10.67 1.17
C THR A 251 14.85 -9.91 1.01
N GLY A 252 13.72 -10.44 1.47
CA GLY A 252 12.42 -9.75 1.41
C GLY A 252 12.40 -8.44 2.22
N ILE A 253 12.92 -8.47 3.45
CA ILE A 253 13.04 -7.27 4.28
C ILE A 253 14.03 -6.28 3.66
N GLY A 254 15.18 -6.76 3.17
CA GLY A 254 16.22 -5.94 2.57
C GLY A 254 15.71 -5.14 1.37
N VAL A 255 14.95 -5.78 0.48
CA VAL A 255 14.32 -5.10 -0.67
C VAL A 255 13.29 -4.06 -0.20
N SER A 256 12.48 -4.39 0.79
CA SER A 256 11.50 -3.45 1.35
C SER A 256 12.17 -2.22 1.96
N VAL A 257 13.23 -2.42 2.75
CA VAL A 257 14.02 -1.35 3.35
C VAL A 257 14.72 -0.52 2.26
N LEU A 258 15.26 -1.15 1.23
CA LEU A 258 15.89 -0.47 0.10
C LEU A 258 14.89 0.47 -0.60
N PHE A 259 13.66 -0.01 -0.86
CA PHE A 259 12.62 0.83 -1.45
C PHE A 259 12.29 2.03 -0.58
N ILE A 260 12.11 1.84 0.73
CA ILE A 260 11.88 2.94 1.66
C ILE A 260 13.06 3.92 1.65
N ALA A 261 14.29 3.42 1.76
CA ALA A 261 15.49 4.24 1.84
C ALA A 261 15.72 5.11 0.58
N ILE A 262 15.36 4.62 -0.59
CA ILE A 262 15.53 5.35 -1.85
C ILE A 262 14.32 6.25 -2.13
N PHE A 263 13.11 5.67 -2.11
CA PHE A 263 11.92 6.36 -2.62
C PHE A 263 11.30 7.34 -1.62
N THR A 264 11.44 7.11 -0.30
CA THR A 264 10.90 8.05 0.70
C THR A 264 11.58 9.42 0.64
N PRO A 265 12.92 9.54 0.75
CA PRO A 265 13.56 10.85 0.69
C PRO A 265 13.35 11.53 -0.67
N LEU A 266 13.38 10.76 -1.76
CA LEU A 266 13.16 11.29 -3.11
C LEU A 266 11.74 11.84 -3.27
N THR A 267 10.73 11.11 -2.79
CA THR A 267 9.33 11.56 -2.83
C THR A 267 9.14 12.82 -2.01
N LEU A 268 9.67 12.87 -0.79
CA LEU A 268 9.54 14.03 0.09
C LEU A 268 10.27 15.24 -0.46
N TYR A 269 11.45 15.06 -1.01
CA TYR A 269 12.21 16.14 -1.65
C TYR A 269 11.43 16.73 -2.83
N LEU A 270 10.96 15.90 -3.77
CA LEU A 270 10.19 16.38 -4.92
C LEU A 270 8.83 16.97 -4.52
N TYR A 271 8.20 16.44 -3.46
CA TYR A 271 6.96 16.99 -2.94
C TYR A 271 7.15 18.39 -2.38
N GLN A 272 8.25 18.66 -1.69
CA GLN A 272 8.55 19.99 -1.13
C GLN A 272 8.97 21.00 -2.22
N THR A 273 9.73 20.57 -3.23
CA THR A 273 10.29 21.44 -4.27
C THR A 273 9.34 21.66 -5.46
N LYS A 274 8.23 20.92 -5.55
CA LYS A 274 7.32 20.97 -6.71
C LYS A 274 6.77 22.37 -7.03
N ASN A 275 6.72 23.28 -6.06
CA ASN A 275 6.14 24.63 -6.24
C ASN A 275 7.17 25.75 -6.45
N GLU A 276 8.43 25.41 -6.56
CA GLU A 276 9.46 26.40 -6.91
C GLU A 276 9.63 26.52 -8.44
N ARG A 277 8.85 25.77 -9.21
CA ARG A 277 8.77 25.80 -10.66
C ARG A 277 7.35 26.14 -11.10
#